data_18c02417c2335e2743352d8826aaa5a3
#
_entry.id   18c02417c2335e2743352d8826aaa5a3
#
_cell.length_a   1.000
_cell.length_b   1.000
_cell.length_c   1.000
_cell.angle_alpha   90.00
_cell.angle_beta   90.00
_cell.angle_gamma   90.00
#
_symmetry.space_group_name_H-M   'P 1'
#
loop_
_entity.id
_entity.type
_entity.pdbx_description
1 polymer ?
#
loop_
_entity_poly.entity_id
_entity_poly.type
_entity_poly.pdbx_seq_one_letter_code
_entity_poly.pdbx_strand_id
1 'polypeptide(L)'
;MRITHTALAALAVLLLSAGAAAPAGAAAAAPERAAAAACGELRSHPEIRRGDTGTAVRHAQCLLRHGAGYVNVEIDGIFGRITEIATEDAQSRCGAGVDGIIGPRTWECLHAFPG
;
A
#
# COMPACT_ATOMS: atom_id res chain seq x y z
N MET A 1 -19.21 -64.12 6.15
CA MET A 1 -19.03 -63.69 6.06
C MET A 1 -18.71 -62.65 6.01
N ARG A 2 -18.43 -62.31 6.08
CA ARG A 2 -18.17 -61.49 6.07
C ARG A 2 -18.12 -60.34 6.08
N ILE A 3 -18.05 -59.87 6.12
CA ILE A 3 -18.12 -58.95 6.06
C ILE A 3 -17.82 -57.89 6.21
N THR A 4 -17.68 -57.46 6.34
CA THR A 4 -17.58 -56.62 6.45
C THR A 4 -17.21 -55.62 6.33
N HIS A 5 -16.97 -55.09 6.41
CA HIS A 5 -16.69 -54.29 6.27
C HIS A 5 -16.57 -53.21 6.26
N THR A 6 -16.51 -52.83 6.36
CA THR A 6 -16.49 -52.06 6.24
C THR A 6 -16.26 -50.96 6.32
N ALA A 7 -16.26 -50.46 6.43
CA ALA A 7 -16.21 -49.51 6.53
C ALA A 7 -15.70 -48.47 6.49
N LEU A 8 -15.53 -48.08 6.56
CA LEU A 8 -15.19 -47.29 6.58
C LEU A 8 -15.01 -46.19 6.44
N ALA A 9 -15.01 -45.84 6.50
CA ALA A 9 -14.95 -45.04 6.31
C ALA A 9 -14.65 -43.92 6.45
N ALA A 10 -14.67 -43.47 6.60
CA ALA A 10 -14.58 -42.55 6.77
C ALA A 10 -14.09 -41.53 6.64
N LEU A 11 -13.95 -41.17 6.67
CA LEU A 11 -13.61 -40.45 6.61
C LEU A 11 -13.51 -39.30 6.49
N ALA A 12 -13.58 -38.87 6.55
CA ALA A 12 -13.67 -37.98 6.42
C ALA A 12 -13.17 -36.95 6.58
N VAL A 13 -13.13 -36.58 6.72
CA VAL A 13 -12.82 -35.81 6.87
C VAL A 13 -12.47 -34.80 6.66
N LEU A 14 -12.29 -34.55 6.58
CA LEU A 14 -12.03 -33.91 6.38
C LEU A 14 -11.98 -32.85 6.25
N LEU A 15 -12.08 -32.50 6.21
CA LEU A 15 -12.22 -31.82 6.05
C LEU A 15 -11.91 -30.74 6.20
N LEU A 16 -11.90 -30.52 6.47
CA LEU A 16 -11.80 -29.84 6.78
C LEU A 16 -11.20 -28.87 6.65
N SER A 17 -11.09 -28.86 6.92
CA SER A 17 -10.26 -28.31 6.91
C SER A 17 -10.09 -27.24 6.31
N ALA A 18 -10.34 -27.50 5.82
CA ALA A 18 -10.27 -26.65 4.92
C ALA A 18 -10.51 -25.32 5.31
N GLY A 19 -11.47 -25.15 5.86
CA GLY A 19 -11.85 -23.86 6.13
C GLY A 19 -10.74 -23.01 6.58
N ALA A 20 -9.88 -23.60 7.19
CA ALA A 20 -8.76 -22.90 7.73
C ALA A 20 -8.06 -22.04 6.71
N ALA A 21 -8.01 -22.48 5.52
CA ALA A 21 -7.29 -21.77 4.49
C ALA A 21 -7.86 -20.38 4.23
N ALA A 22 -9.13 -20.23 4.33
CA ALA A 22 -9.77 -18.98 3.98
C ALA A 22 -9.26 -17.78 4.77
N PRO A 23 -9.12 -17.85 6.07
CA PRO A 23 -8.66 -16.71 6.83
C PRO A 23 -7.27 -16.25 6.42
N ALA A 24 -6.42 -17.18 6.09
CA ALA A 24 -5.06 -16.84 5.72
C ALA A 24 -5.04 -15.99 4.46
N GLY A 25 -5.90 -16.29 3.52
CA GLY A 25 -5.94 -15.52 2.29
C GLY A 25 -6.34 -14.08 2.50
N ALA A 26 -7.24 -13.85 3.40
CA ALA A 26 -7.69 -12.49 3.67
C ALA A 26 -6.58 -11.61 4.19
N ALA A 27 -5.70 -12.16 4.99
CA ALA A 27 -4.62 -11.38 5.58
C ALA A 27 -3.63 -10.87 4.55
N ALA A 28 -3.48 -11.56 3.45
CA ALA A 28 -2.49 -11.21 2.44
C ALA A 28 -2.78 -9.88 1.75
N ALA A 29 -4.00 -9.39 1.82
CA ALA A 29 -4.37 -8.17 1.13
C ALA A 29 -4.09 -6.89 1.92
N ALA A 30 -3.67 -7.03 3.17
CA ALA A 30 -3.56 -5.90 4.06
C ALA A 30 -2.48 -4.85 3.77
N PRO A 31 -1.30 -5.18 3.27
CA PRO A 31 -0.21 -4.21 3.19
C PRO A 31 -0.54 -2.92 2.43
N GLU A 32 -1.07 -3.00 1.24
CA GLU A 32 -1.37 -1.80 0.46
C GLU A 32 -2.39 -0.92 1.15
N ARG A 33 -3.42 -1.55 1.66
CA ARG A 33 -4.46 -0.80 2.35
C ARG A 33 -3.97 -0.18 3.64
N ALA A 34 -3.01 -0.84 4.28
CA ALA A 34 -2.47 -0.33 5.53
C ALA A 34 -1.74 1.00 5.31
N ALA A 35 -0.97 1.12 4.25
CA ALA A 35 -0.27 2.36 3.96
C ALA A 35 -1.26 3.49 3.65
N ALA A 36 -2.25 3.22 2.80
CA ALA A 36 -3.24 4.22 2.46
C ALA A 36 -4.05 4.63 3.68
N ALA A 37 -4.43 3.66 4.52
CA ALA A 37 -5.20 3.95 5.71
C ALA A 37 -4.40 4.80 6.70
N ALA A 38 -3.10 4.51 6.84
CA ALA A 38 -2.26 5.26 7.76
C ALA A 38 -2.12 6.72 7.35
N CYS A 39 -2.18 6.99 6.05
CA CYS A 39 -2.06 8.34 5.54
C CYS A 39 -3.39 9.08 5.46
N GLY A 40 -4.50 8.37 5.67
CA GLY A 40 -5.82 8.96 5.56
C GLY A 40 -6.19 9.20 4.11
N GLU A 41 -7.30 9.87 3.93
CA GLU A 41 -7.80 10.20 2.60
C GLU A 41 -7.66 11.68 2.32
N LEU A 42 -7.36 11.99 1.07
CA LEU A 42 -7.27 13.38 0.62
C LEU A 42 -8.38 13.60 -0.40
N ARG A 43 -9.24 14.57 -0.13
CA ARG A 43 -10.40 14.85 -0.99
C ARG A 43 -10.03 15.34 -2.37
N SER A 44 -8.98 16.12 -2.47
CA SER A 44 -8.52 16.59 -3.75
C SER A 44 -7.01 16.43 -3.82
N HIS A 45 -6.52 16.14 -5.00
CA HIS A 45 -5.11 15.90 -5.24
C HIS A 45 -4.56 17.03 -6.10
N PRO A 46 -4.31 18.21 -5.51
CA PRO A 46 -3.80 19.34 -6.28
C PRO A 46 -2.36 19.07 -6.70
N GLU A 47 -1.93 19.78 -7.72
CA GLU A 47 -0.53 19.74 -8.09
C GLU A 47 0.27 20.45 -6.99
N ILE A 48 1.28 19.79 -6.48
CA ILE A 48 2.14 20.35 -5.45
C ILE A 48 3.60 20.19 -5.81
N ARG A 49 4.42 21.09 -5.34
CA ARG A 49 5.84 21.13 -5.65
C ARG A 49 6.61 21.83 -4.54
N ARG A 50 7.91 21.87 -4.69
CA ARG A 50 8.77 22.52 -3.73
C ARG A 50 8.30 23.95 -3.46
N GLY A 51 8.21 24.28 -2.18
CA GLY A 51 7.72 25.56 -1.73
C GLY A 51 6.29 25.53 -1.24
N ASP A 52 5.54 24.49 -1.61
CA ASP A 52 4.16 24.36 -1.17
C ASP A 52 4.08 23.85 0.26
N THR A 53 2.97 24.15 0.91
CA THR A 53 2.70 23.71 2.28
C THR A 53 1.26 23.26 2.40
N GLY A 54 0.97 22.51 3.43
CA GLY A 54 -0.41 22.19 3.78
C GLY A 54 -0.72 20.71 3.80
N THR A 55 -2.01 20.41 3.82
CA THR A 55 -2.52 19.06 3.98
C THR A 55 -2.13 18.13 2.84
N ALA A 56 -2.19 18.64 1.61
CA ALA A 56 -1.81 17.80 0.46
C ALA A 56 -0.34 17.42 0.52
N VAL A 57 0.52 18.34 0.94
CA VAL A 57 1.94 18.05 1.11
C VAL A 57 2.14 16.99 2.18
N ARG A 58 1.46 17.13 3.30
CA ARG A 58 1.56 16.17 4.39
C ARG A 58 1.11 14.78 3.94
N HIS A 59 0.05 14.71 3.15
CA HIS A 59 -0.43 13.44 2.64
C HIS A 59 0.61 12.79 1.72
N ALA A 60 1.19 13.58 0.82
CA ALA A 60 2.23 13.07 -0.07
C ALA A 60 3.44 12.57 0.72
N GLN A 61 3.85 13.31 1.74
CA GLN A 61 4.97 12.90 2.58
C GLN A 61 4.67 11.59 3.31
N CYS A 62 3.43 11.42 3.76
CA CYS A 62 3.02 10.18 4.39
C CYS A 62 3.14 9.00 3.41
N LEU A 63 2.66 9.17 2.19
CA LEU A 63 2.75 8.13 1.17
C LEU A 63 4.21 7.84 0.79
N LEU A 64 5.03 8.88 0.68
CA LEU A 64 6.45 8.70 0.39
C LEU A 64 7.14 7.92 1.51
N ARG A 65 6.87 8.28 2.75
CA ARG A 65 7.54 7.65 3.89
C ARG A 65 7.02 6.24 4.15
N HIS A 66 5.72 6.07 4.26
CA HIS A 66 5.13 4.80 4.66
C HIS A 66 4.80 3.90 3.48
N GLY A 67 4.45 4.47 2.35
CA GLY A 67 4.16 3.69 1.16
C GLY A 67 5.42 3.32 0.40
N ALA A 68 6.20 4.29 0.04
CA ALA A 68 7.38 4.09 -0.81
C ALA A 68 8.66 3.80 -0.03
N GLY A 69 8.67 4.01 1.28
CA GLY A 69 9.80 3.65 2.13
C GLY A 69 10.88 4.72 2.29
N TYR A 70 10.58 5.96 1.95
CA TYR A 70 11.54 7.06 2.12
C TYR A 70 11.53 7.55 3.57
N VAL A 71 12.23 6.82 4.42
CA VAL A 71 12.22 7.05 5.86
C VAL A 71 12.78 8.41 6.28
N ASN A 72 13.53 9.06 5.42
CA ASN A 72 14.08 10.37 5.70
C ASN A 72 13.13 11.53 5.39
N VAL A 73 11.97 11.24 4.83
CA VAL A 73 10.96 12.26 4.57
C VAL A 73 10.20 12.54 5.86
N GLU A 74 10.23 13.79 6.30
CA GLU A 74 9.45 14.20 7.46
C GLU A 74 8.04 14.56 7.02
N ILE A 75 7.06 14.19 7.82
CA ILE A 75 5.66 14.50 7.54
C ILE A 75 5.33 15.81 8.25
N ASP A 76 5.84 16.90 7.71
CA ASP A 76 5.72 18.22 8.32
C ASP A 76 4.85 19.19 7.52
N GLY A 77 4.37 18.78 6.36
CA GLY A 77 3.52 19.62 5.53
C GLY A 77 4.28 20.69 4.77
N ILE A 78 5.60 20.61 4.73
CA ILE A 78 6.44 21.57 4.00
C ILE A 78 7.17 20.83 2.89
N PHE A 79 6.89 21.19 1.65
CA PHE A 79 7.52 20.54 0.51
C PHE A 79 8.90 21.16 0.32
N GLY A 80 9.88 20.56 0.97
CA GLY A 80 11.25 21.01 0.90
C GLY A 80 12.08 20.13 -0.03
N ARG A 81 13.39 20.30 0.05
CA ARG A 81 14.30 19.58 -0.82
C ARG A 81 14.25 18.07 -0.64
N ILE A 82 14.16 17.58 0.58
CA ILE A 82 14.12 16.13 0.83
C ILE A 82 12.86 15.53 0.22
N THR A 83 11.72 16.21 0.36
CA THR A 83 10.47 15.76 -0.25
C THR A 83 10.60 15.77 -1.77
N GLU A 84 11.24 16.78 -2.34
CA GLU A 84 11.44 16.86 -3.78
C GLU A 84 12.28 15.71 -4.29
N ILE A 85 13.40 15.43 -3.65
CA ILE A 85 14.29 14.34 -4.06
C ILE A 85 13.57 13.00 -3.97
N ALA A 86 12.83 12.78 -2.88
CA ALA A 86 12.06 11.56 -2.72
C ALA A 86 10.99 11.43 -3.82
N THR A 87 10.36 12.55 -4.16
CA THR A 87 9.37 12.57 -5.23
C THR A 87 10.00 12.16 -6.57
N GLU A 88 11.15 12.74 -6.89
CA GLU A 88 11.85 12.42 -8.13
C GLU A 88 12.23 10.94 -8.19
N ASP A 89 12.73 10.40 -7.10
CA ASP A 89 13.08 8.99 -7.07
C ASP A 89 11.84 8.09 -7.22
N ALA A 90 10.76 8.45 -6.55
CA ALA A 90 9.51 7.71 -6.67
C ALA A 90 8.98 7.76 -8.11
N GLN A 91 9.06 8.91 -8.74
CA GLN A 91 8.65 9.07 -10.14
C GLN A 91 9.45 8.16 -11.05
N SER A 92 10.75 8.07 -10.81
CA SER A 92 11.63 7.18 -11.58
C SER A 92 11.20 5.72 -11.40
N ARG A 93 10.87 5.33 -10.18
CA ARG A 93 10.47 3.95 -9.90
C ARG A 93 9.15 3.56 -10.56
N CYS A 94 8.25 4.50 -10.74
CA CYS A 94 6.93 4.22 -11.34
C CYS A 94 6.88 4.52 -12.84
N GLY A 95 7.92 5.11 -13.40
CA GLY A 95 7.86 5.53 -14.81
C GLY A 95 6.98 6.75 -15.03
N ALA A 96 6.70 7.54 -14.01
CA ALA A 96 6.04 8.83 -14.19
C ALA A 96 7.11 9.85 -14.52
N GLY A 97 6.85 10.86 -15.29
CA GLY A 97 7.87 11.84 -15.64
C GLY A 97 8.59 12.37 -14.39
N VAL A 98 9.91 12.41 -14.42
CA VAL A 98 10.72 12.83 -13.27
C VAL A 98 10.90 14.34 -13.32
N ASP A 99 10.08 15.06 -12.61
CA ASP A 99 10.10 16.52 -12.59
C ASP A 99 10.00 17.12 -11.17
N GLY A 100 9.84 16.27 -10.16
CA GLY A 100 9.73 16.74 -8.77
C GLY A 100 8.39 17.36 -8.45
N ILE A 101 7.43 17.32 -9.36
CA ILE A 101 6.12 17.92 -9.19
C ILE A 101 5.10 16.80 -9.03
N ILE A 102 4.29 16.85 -8.01
CA ILE A 102 3.27 15.83 -7.78
C ILE A 102 1.99 16.27 -8.47
N GLY A 103 1.80 15.82 -9.69
CA GLY A 103 0.56 15.98 -10.44
C GLY A 103 -0.21 14.67 -10.48
N PRO A 104 -1.25 14.56 -11.33
CA PRO A 104 -2.13 13.38 -11.34
C PRO A 104 -1.40 12.05 -11.45
N ARG A 105 -0.46 11.93 -12.36
CA ARG A 105 0.28 10.66 -12.56
C ARG A 105 1.14 10.31 -11.36
N THR A 106 1.73 11.32 -10.75
CA THR A 106 2.56 11.08 -9.57
C THR A 106 1.70 10.71 -8.37
N TRP A 107 0.53 11.32 -8.22
CA TRP A 107 -0.40 10.89 -7.18
C TRP A 107 -0.77 9.42 -7.33
N GLU A 108 -1.07 8.98 -8.55
CA GLU A 108 -1.36 7.57 -8.80
C GLU A 108 -0.17 6.69 -8.41
N CYS A 109 1.02 7.12 -8.78
CA CYS A 109 2.25 6.41 -8.43
C CYS A 109 2.39 6.25 -6.92
N LEU A 110 2.21 7.35 -6.18
CA LEU A 110 2.38 7.32 -4.72
C LEU A 110 1.36 6.42 -4.05
N HIS A 111 0.12 6.41 -4.55
CA HIS A 111 -0.92 5.56 -3.98
C HIS A 111 -0.72 4.07 -4.33
N ALA A 112 0.08 3.78 -5.34
CA ALA A 112 0.31 2.41 -5.78
C ALA A 112 1.42 1.69 -5.01
N PHE A 113 2.23 2.40 -4.26
CA PHE A 113 3.27 1.74 -3.46
C PHE A 113 2.63 0.93 -2.33
N PRO A 114 3.07 -0.31 -2.16
CA PRO A 114 2.43 -1.21 -1.19
C PRO A 114 2.72 -0.89 0.27
N GLY A 115 3.71 -0.12 0.56
CA GLY A 115 4.03 0.27 1.93
C GLY A 115 4.67 -0.80 2.73
#